data_78ef5a3c0d53badd95a0ce1ea8ceb535
#
_entry.id   78ef5a3c0d53badd95a0ce1ea8ceb535
#
_cell.length_a   1.000
_cell.length_b   1.000
_cell.length_c   1.000
_cell.angle_alpha   90.00
_cell.angle_beta   90.00
_cell.angle_gamma   90.00
#
_symmetry.space_group_name_H-M   'P 1'
#
loop_
_entity.id
_entity.type
_entity.pdbx_description
1 polymer ?
#
loop_
_entity_poly.entity_id
_entity_poly.type
_entity_poly.pdbx_seq_one_letter_code
_entity_poly.pdbx_strand_id
1 'polypeptide(L)'
;MVAPAVARGVKRLLIGALLLTLGTPAGAGAPALDAQQSQVFRAWFVRIAQEQLRQGPSPRWHQQDCAGLVRFAANEALKPHDGKWLHANGLSNRYLPPELELSDAQRGLAQQWQQGGGRLGPYVNAIKLIQFNSNLVGRDLNQARPGDLIFFDQGDDQHLMIWMGRNIVYHTGSSTPTDNGMRSVSLQQLMTWKDTRWIPDASNPNFIGVYRLHFLSR
;
A
#
# COMPACT_ATOMS: atom_id res chain seq x y z
N MET A 1 39.35 -85.72 30.01
CA MET A 1 38.46 -85.49 28.90
C MET A 1 37.90 -84.06 29.07
N VAL A 2 38.43 -83.19 28.21
CA VAL A 2 38.15 -81.76 28.28
C VAL A 2 37.23 -81.42 27.09
N ALA A 3 36.05 -80.86 27.38
CA ALA A 3 35.11 -80.40 26.33
C ALA A 3 35.42 -78.98 25.92
N PRO A 4 35.27 -78.61 24.63
CA PRO A 4 35.57 -77.26 24.15
C PRO A 4 34.43 -76.29 24.36
N ALA A 5 34.80 -75.06 24.68
CA ALA A 5 33.91 -73.94 24.85
C ALA A 5 33.43 -73.37 23.49
N VAL A 6 32.14 -73.14 23.36
CA VAL A 6 31.48 -72.49 22.21
C VAL A 6 31.42 -70.98 22.41
N ALA A 7 32.13 -70.23 21.58
CA ALA A 7 32.09 -68.80 21.56
C ALA A 7 30.82 -68.31 20.81
N ARG A 8 29.92 -67.57 21.50
CA ARG A 8 28.73 -66.91 20.93
C ARG A 8 29.15 -65.50 20.44
N GLY A 9 29.19 -65.33 19.12
CA GLY A 9 29.38 -64.05 18.50
C GLY A 9 28.12 -63.15 18.64
N VAL A 10 28.30 -62.00 19.27
CA VAL A 10 27.25 -60.96 19.39
C VAL A 10 27.35 -60.06 18.15
N LYS A 11 26.34 -60.18 17.27
CA LYS A 11 26.14 -59.23 16.15
C LYS A 11 25.58 -57.93 16.71
N ARG A 12 26.41 -56.87 16.72
CA ARG A 12 25.95 -55.50 17.01
C ARG A 12 25.25 -54.97 15.75
N LEU A 13 23.91 -54.77 15.86
CA LEU A 13 23.09 -54.02 14.93
C LEU A 13 23.40 -52.52 15.15
N LEU A 14 24.02 -51.87 14.18
CA LEU A 14 24.10 -50.41 14.12
C LEU A 14 22.77 -49.90 13.57
N ILE A 15 21.91 -49.35 14.44
CA ILE A 15 20.72 -48.60 14.04
C ILE A 15 21.18 -47.20 13.73
N GLY A 16 21.34 -46.91 12.44
CA GLY A 16 21.55 -45.53 11.96
C GLY A 16 20.30 -44.67 12.17
N ALA A 17 20.32 -43.78 13.15
CA ALA A 17 19.25 -42.79 13.31
C ALA A 17 19.37 -41.73 12.20
N LEU A 18 18.46 -41.80 11.22
CA LEU A 18 18.27 -40.79 10.20
C LEU A 18 17.59 -39.58 10.84
N LEU A 19 18.33 -38.55 11.22
CA LEU A 19 17.83 -37.27 11.67
C LEU A 19 17.19 -36.55 10.46
N LEU A 20 15.88 -36.70 10.30
CA LEU A 20 15.08 -35.81 9.45
C LEU A 20 15.03 -34.43 10.12
N THR A 21 15.87 -33.51 9.66
CA THR A 21 15.70 -32.08 9.97
C THR A 21 14.44 -31.59 9.27
N LEU A 22 13.32 -31.55 9.98
CA LEU A 22 12.14 -30.80 9.60
C LEU A 22 12.54 -29.32 9.58
N GLY A 23 12.95 -28.83 8.41
CA GLY A 23 13.07 -27.40 8.19
C GLY A 23 11.72 -26.76 8.44
N THR A 24 11.58 -25.97 9.52
CA THR A 24 10.42 -25.09 9.72
C THR A 24 10.33 -24.21 8.49
N PRO A 25 9.19 -24.15 7.77
CA PRO A 25 9.02 -23.17 6.73
C PRO A 25 9.22 -21.80 7.37
N ALA A 26 10.21 -21.03 6.90
CA ALA A 26 10.34 -19.63 7.24
C ALA A 26 8.98 -19.02 6.94
N GLY A 27 8.30 -18.51 7.97
CA GLY A 27 6.98 -17.89 7.82
C GLY A 27 7.10 -16.85 6.70
N ALA A 28 6.38 -17.04 5.60
CA ALA A 28 6.36 -16.09 4.51
C ALA A 28 5.90 -14.76 5.11
N GLY A 29 6.81 -13.80 5.22
CA GLY A 29 6.46 -12.44 5.63
C GLY A 29 5.31 -11.94 4.75
N ALA A 30 4.52 -11.00 5.26
CA ALA A 30 3.45 -10.40 4.47
C ALA A 30 4.03 -9.96 3.10
N PRO A 31 3.32 -10.21 1.97
CA PRO A 31 3.82 -9.85 0.67
C PRO A 31 4.13 -8.36 0.62
N ALA A 32 5.31 -8.00 0.12
CA ALA A 32 5.78 -6.64 -0.01
C ALA A 32 6.35 -6.43 -1.43
N LEU A 33 6.44 -5.18 -1.85
CA LEU A 33 7.09 -4.80 -3.10
C LEU A 33 8.57 -4.51 -2.84
N ASP A 34 9.44 -4.98 -3.72
CA ASP A 34 10.85 -4.59 -3.71
C ASP A 34 11.03 -3.11 -4.10
N ALA A 35 12.28 -2.63 -4.14
CA ALA A 35 12.58 -1.23 -4.41
C ALA A 35 12.13 -0.81 -5.82
N GLN A 36 12.37 -1.65 -6.84
CA GLN A 36 11.98 -1.37 -8.21
C GLN A 36 10.47 -1.44 -8.39
N GLN A 37 9.83 -2.48 -7.88
CA GLN A 37 8.37 -2.61 -7.88
C GLN A 37 7.70 -1.44 -7.16
N SER A 38 8.26 -0.98 -6.04
CA SER A 38 7.75 0.16 -5.29
C SER A 38 7.83 1.47 -6.10
N GLN A 39 8.88 1.69 -6.87
CA GLN A 39 9.00 2.84 -7.75
C GLN A 39 7.96 2.81 -8.88
N VAL A 40 7.80 1.65 -9.53
CA VAL A 40 6.82 1.48 -10.61
C VAL A 40 5.39 1.60 -10.07
N PHE A 41 5.10 0.97 -8.92
CA PHE A 41 3.81 1.14 -8.24
C PHE A 41 3.49 2.60 -7.98
N ARG A 42 4.43 3.38 -7.42
CA ARG A 42 4.24 4.81 -7.15
C ARG A 42 3.91 5.59 -8.41
N ALA A 43 4.60 5.29 -9.52
CA ALA A 43 4.35 5.94 -10.79
C ALA A 43 2.92 5.65 -11.29
N TRP A 44 2.45 4.41 -11.22
CA TRP A 44 1.07 4.04 -11.55
C TRP A 44 0.05 4.64 -10.58
N PHE A 45 0.29 4.55 -9.27
CA PHE A 45 -0.59 5.10 -8.24
C PHE A 45 -0.84 6.60 -8.44
N VAL A 46 0.24 7.37 -8.63
CA VAL A 46 0.20 8.81 -8.92
C VAL A 46 -0.52 9.06 -10.25
N ARG A 47 -0.20 8.27 -11.29
CA ARG A 47 -0.84 8.41 -12.60
C ARG A 47 -2.34 8.20 -12.53
N ILE A 48 -2.79 7.18 -11.83
CA ILE A 48 -4.22 6.87 -11.66
C ILE A 48 -4.92 7.98 -10.87
N ALA A 49 -4.33 8.46 -9.78
CA ALA A 49 -4.89 9.56 -9.00
C ALA A 49 -5.02 10.86 -9.84
N GLN A 50 -4.03 11.17 -10.67
CA GLN A 50 -4.09 12.28 -11.63
C GLN A 50 -5.22 12.09 -12.65
N GLU A 51 -5.44 10.87 -13.09
CA GLU A 51 -6.48 10.59 -14.08
C GLU A 51 -7.89 10.73 -13.48
N GLN A 52 -8.07 10.33 -12.18
CA GLN A 52 -9.32 10.61 -11.46
C GLN A 52 -9.57 12.12 -11.32
N LEU A 53 -8.53 12.91 -11.06
CA LEU A 53 -8.64 14.37 -11.02
C LEU A 53 -9.07 14.94 -12.39
N ARG A 54 -8.50 14.43 -13.50
CA ARG A 54 -8.74 14.93 -14.85
C ARG A 54 -10.11 14.55 -15.41
N GLN A 55 -10.55 13.31 -15.20
CA GLN A 55 -11.77 12.76 -15.79
C GLN A 55 -12.95 12.73 -14.82
N GLY A 56 -12.70 12.96 -13.54
CA GLY A 56 -13.62 12.67 -12.44
C GLY A 56 -13.48 11.24 -11.92
N PRO A 57 -14.14 10.93 -10.79
CA PRO A 57 -14.15 9.62 -10.20
C PRO A 57 -14.66 8.54 -11.15
N SER A 58 -13.91 7.46 -11.30
CA SER A 58 -14.33 6.30 -12.08
C SER A 58 -15.63 5.70 -11.51
N PRO A 59 -16.56 5.24 -12.35
CA PRO A 59 -17.77 4.51 -11.91
C PRO A 59 -17.44 3.24 -11.09
N ARG A 60 -16.22 2.70 -11.23
CA ARG A 60 -15.74 1.53 -10.48
C ARG A 60 -15.25 1.87 -9.07
N TRP A 61 -15.12 3.14 -8.76
CA TRP A 61 -14.77 3.63 -7.44
C TRP A 61 -16.04 3.86 -6.61
N HIS A 62 -16.41 2.85 -5.81
CA HIS A 62 -17.71 2.83 -5.12
C HIS A 62 -17.84 3.78 -3.94
N GLN A 63 -16.74 4.12 -3.28
CA GLN A 63 -16.74 5.03 -2.13
C GLN A 63 -15.87 6.23 -2.44
N GLN A 64 -16.53 7.27 -2.90
CA GLN A 64 -15.91 8.52 -3.32
C GLN A 64 -15.64 9.41 -2.11
N ASP A 65 -14.59 9.06 -1.37
CA ASP A 65 -14.03 9.80 -0.26
C ASP A 65 -12.48 9.80 -0.32
N CYS A 66 -11.81 10.48 0.60
CA CYS A 66 -10.35 10.59 0.60
C CYS A 66 -9.66 9.21 0.74
N ALA A 67 -10.17 8.32 1.59
CA ALA A 67 -9.65 6.97 1.74
C ALA A 67 -9.98 6.09 0.53
N GLY A 68 -11.15 6.29 -0.07
CA GLY A 68 -11.57 5.64 -1.30
C GLY A 68 -10.66 5.95 -2.48
N LEU A 69 -10.21 7.20 -2.61
CA LEU A 69 -9.21 7.58 -3.63
C LEU A 69 -7.93 6.75 -3.49
N VAL A 70 -7.41 6.64 -2.26
CA VAL A 70 -6.19 5.85 -1.98
C VAL A 70 -6.41 4.38 -2.31
N ARG A 71 -7.52 3.78 -1.84
CA ARG A 71 -7.85 2.38 -2.10
C ARG A 71 -8.03 2.10 -3.58
N PHE A 72 -8.78 2.95 -4.28
CA PHE A 72 -9.02 2.81 -5.71
C PHE A 72 -7.71 2.89 -6.49
N ALA A 73 -6.91 3.95 -6.26
CA ALA A 73 -5.65 4.14 -6.97
C ALA A 73 -4.66 2.99 -6.69
N ALA A 74 -4.56 2.51 -5.44
CA ALA A 74 -3.72 1.37 -5.09
C ALA A 74 -4.19 0.07 -5.75
N ASN A 75 -5.49 -0.21 -5.74
CA ASN A 75 -6.06 -1.39 -6.37
C ASN A 75 -5.83 -1.40 -7.89
N GLU A 76 -6.08 -0.26 -8.54
CA GLU A 76 -5.85 -0.14 -9.98
C GLU A 76 -4.35 -0.24 -10.33
N ALA A 77 -3.44 0.32 -9.51
CA ALA A 77 -2.00 0.26 -9.75
C ALA A 77 -1.41 -1.16 -9.63
N LEU A 78 -2.06 -2.07 -8.90
CA LEU A 78 -1.63 -3.46 -8.74
C LEU A 78 -2.21 -4.41 -9.78
N LYS A 79 -3.10 -3.93 -10.67
CA LYS A 79 -3.66 -4.72 -11.77
C LYS A 79 -2.70 -4.79 -12.95
N PRO A 80 -2.84 -5.80 -13.84
CA PRO A 80 -2.23 -5.74 -15.16
C PRO A 80 -2.79 -4.57 -15.97
N HIS A 81 -1.91 -3.78 -16.59
CA HIS A 81 -2.28 -2.59 -17.36
C HIS A 81 -2.32 -2.92 -18.87
N ASP A 82 -3.09 -3.95 -19.24
CA ASP A 82 -3.29 -4.34 -20.62
C ASP A 82 -4.09 -3.32 -21.44
N GLY A 83 -4.19 -3.52 -22.74
CA GLY A 83 -4.91 -2.61 -23.64
C GLY A 83 -6.38 -2.39 -23.25
N LYS A 84 -7.06 -3.41 -22.72
CA LYS A 84 -8.44 -3.31 -22.24
C LYS A 84 -8.52 -2.41 -20.99
N TRP A 85 -7.61 -2.61 -20.04
CA TRP A 85 -7.51 -1.79 -18.84
C TRP A 85 -7.18 -0.33 -19.19
N LEU A 86 -6.19 -0.10 -20.09
CA LEU A 86 -5.81 1.23 -20.53
C LEU A 86 -6.98 1.96 -21.19
N HIS A 87 -7.72 1.28 -22.07
CA HIS A 87 -8.90 1.86 -22.69
C HIS A 87 -9.98 2.23 -21.67
N ALA A 88 -10.28 1.32 -20.73
CA ALA A 88 -11.28 1.53 -19.68
C ALA A 88 -10.92 2.66 -18.70
N ASN A 89 -9.64 3.06 -18.63
CA ASN A 89 -9.15 4.13 -17.78
C ASN A 89 -8.80 5.42 -18.56
N GLY A 90 -9.07 5.48 -19.87
CA GLY A 90 -8.80 6.66 -20.71
C GLY A 90 -7.31 6.94 -20.88
N LEU A 91 -6.46 5.91 -20.82
CA LEU A 91 -5.00 6.01 -20.85
C LEU A 91 -4.36 5.53 -22.16
N SER A 92 -5.13 5.04 -23.12
CA SER A 92 -4.64 4.35 -24.33
C SER A 92 -3.61 5.13 -25.17
N ASN A 93 -3.62 6.47 -25.11
CA ASN A 93 -2.73 7.33 -25.91
C ASN A 93 -1.88 8.25 -25.01
N ARG A 94 -1.47 7.78 -23.85
CA ARG A 94 -0.70 8.56 -22.86
C ARG A 94 0.69 7.99 -22.66
N TYR A 95 1.62 8.84 -22.22
CA TYR A 95 2.87 8.33 -21.65
C TYR A 95 2.56 7.55 -20.38
N LEU A 96 3.01 6.30 -20.34
CA LEU A 96 2.69 5.35 -19.27
C LEU A 96 3.95 4.96 -18.50
N PRO A 97 3.84 4.70 -17.19
CA PRO A 97 4.89 4.01 -16.47
C PRO A 97 5.18 2.62 -17.08
N PRO A 98 6.36 2.04 -16.82
CA PRO A 98 6.61 0.64 -17.14
C PRO A 98 5.55 -0.28 -16.51
N GLU A 99 5.31 -1.45 -17.09
CA GLU A 99 4.41 -2.44 -16.48
C GLU A 99 4.97 -2.92 -15.14
N LEU A 100 4.07 -3.13 -14.18
CA LEU A 100 4.41 -3.58 -12.84
C LEU A 100 4.30 -5.11 -12.76
N GLU A 101 5.46 -5.76 -12.75
CA GLU A 101 5.54 -7.20 -12.64
C GLU A 101 5.38 -7.66 -11.19
N LEU A 102 4.31 -8.40 -10.92
CA LEU A 102 3.91 -8.83 -9.59
C LEU A 102 3.57 -10.32 -9.56
N SER A 103 3.86 -10.96 -8.43
CA SER A 103 3.28 -12.25 -8.09
C SER A 103 1.78 -12.12 -7.77
N ASP A 104 1.05 -13.24 -7.79
CA ASP A 104 -0.38 -13.25 -7.45
C ASP A 104 -0.63 -12.74 -6.02
N ALA A 105 0.24 -13.07 -5.07
CA ALA A 105 0.15 -12.57 -3.70
C ALA A 105 0.31 -11.04 -3.63
N GLN A 106 1.21 -10.46 -4.42
CA GLN A 106 1.41 -9.01 -4.48
C GLN A 106 0.22 -8.30 -5.18
N ARG A 107 -0.37 -8.91 -6.20
CA ARG A 107 -1.59 -8.36 -6.85
C ARG A 107 -2.77 -8.27 -5.89
N GLY A 108 -2.86 -9.17 -4.93
CA GLY A 108 -3.91 -9.19 -3.90
C GLY A 108 -3.78 -8.12 -2.81
N LEU A 109 -2.66 -7.40 -2.71
CA LEU A 109 -2.36 -6.49 -1.59
C LEU A 109 -3.46 -5.45 -1.34
N ALA A 110 -3.98 -4.82 -2.39
CA ALA A 110 -5.01 -3.79 -2.24
C ALA A 110 -6.44 -4.34 -2.01
N GLN A 111 -6.60 -5.65 -1.95
CA GLN A 111 -7.85 -6.31 -1.55
C GLN A 111 -7.80 -6.85 -0.11
N GLN A 112 -6.64 -6.76 0.52
CA GLN A 112 -6.33 -7.37 1.81
C GLN A 112 -5.87 -6.32 2.83
N TRP A 113 -6.61 -5.21 2.91
CA TRP A 113 -6.33 -4.18 3.90
C TRP A 113 -6.57 -4.72 5.32
N GLN A 114 -5.63 -4.42 6.22
CA GLN A 114 -5.77 -4.71 7.65
C GLN A 114 -6.88 -3.85 8.26
N GLN A 115 -7.88 -4.51 8.85
CA GLN A 115 -9.03 -3.83 9.46
C GLN A 115 -8.93 -3.74 10.99
N GLY A 116 -7.84 -4.24 11.55
CA GLY A 116 -7.66 -4.45 12.98
C GLY A 116 -8.16 -5.83 13.45
N GLY A 117 -7.60 -6.31 14.58
CA GLY A 117 -7.94 -7.63 15.10
C GLY A 117 -7.58 -8.81 14.18
N GLY A 118 -6.54 -8.66 13.34
CA GLY A 118 -6.10 -9.70 12.40
C GLY A 118 -7.00 -9.91 11.19
N ARG A 119 -8.05 -9.12 11.01
CA ARG A 119 -8.97 -9.25 9.87
C ARG A 119 -8.44 -8.49 8.66
N LEU A 120 -8.60 -9.09 7.49
CA LEU A 120 -8.30 -8.51 6.18
C LEU A 120 -9.58 -8.26 5.40
N GLY A 121 -9.56 -7.30 4.49
CA GLY A 121 -10.70 -7.05 3.60
C GLY A 121 -10.43 -5.93 2.60
N PRO A 122 -11.34 -5.77 1.62
CA PRO A 122 -11.15 -4.81 0.52
C PRO A 122 -11.42 -3.36 0.94
N TYR A 123 -11.91 -3.13 2.16
CA TYR A 123 -12.34 -1.81 2.63
C TYR A 123 -11.69 -1.42 3.96
N VAL A 124 -11.17 -0.22 4.05
CA VAL A 124 -10.76 0.47 5.28
C VAL A 124 -11.03 1.97 5.16
N ASN A 125 -11.36 2.63 6.27
CA ASN A 125 -11.43 4.09 6.35
C ASN A 125 -10.05 4.74 6.51
N ALA A 126 -10.00 6.07 6.54
CA ALA A 126 -8.75 6.83 6.61
C ALA A 126 -7.89 6.46 7.83
N ILE A 127 -8.49 6.39 9.02
CA ILE A 127 -7.75 6.07 10.25
C ILE A 127 -7.12 4.67 10.20
N LYS A 128 -7.84 3.67 9.68
CA LYS A 128 -7.31 2.30 9.53
C LYS A 128 -6.27 2.17 8.42
N LEU A 129 -6.35 2.97 7.35
CA LEU A 129 -5.29 3.06 6.36
C LEU A 129 -3.98 3.48 7.02
N ILE A 130 -4.05 4.47 7.91
CA ILE A 130 -2.88 4.99 8.60
C ILE A 130 -2.39 4.04 9.68
N GLN A 131 -3.27 3.59 10.57
CA GLN A 131 -2.88 2.81 11.74
C GLN A 131 -2.38 1.40 11.42
N PHE A 132 -2.99 0.74 10.42
CA PHE A 132 -2.74 -0.67 10.16
C PHE A 132 -2.10 -0.95 8.79
N ASN A 133 -2.09 0.03 7.88
CA ASN A 133 -1.67 -0.20 6.50
C ASN A 133 -0.59 0.76 6.02
N SER A 134 -0.07 1.60 6.91
CA SER A 134 0.96 2.58 6.55
C SER A 134 2.02 2.71 7.64
N ASN A 135 3.22 3.11 7.24
CA ASN A 135 4.32 3.44 8.13
C ASN A 135 4.50 4.96 8.16
N LEU A 136 4.72 5.53 9.33
CA LEU A 136 5.08 6.93 9.46
C LEU A 136 6.44 7.19 8.78
N VAL A 137 6.48 8.16 7.88
CA VAL A 137 7.72 8.69 7.28
C VAL A 137 8.29 9.79 8.16
N GLY A 138 7.44 10.71 8.62
CA GLY A 138 7.80 11.85 9.47
C GLY A 138 6.79 12.98 9.35
N ARG A 139 7.13 14.13 9.92
CA ARG A 139 6.34 15.37 9.82
C ARG A 139 7.00 16.43 8.94
N ASP A 140 8.03 16.05 8.19
CA ASP A 140 8.72 16.89 7.22
C ASP A 140 8.37 16.41 5.80
N LEU A 141 7.67 17.25 5.03
CA LEU A 141 7.31 16.95 3.64
C LEU A 141 8.51 16.77 2.72
N ASN A 142 9.69 17.27 3.08
CA ASN A 142 10.90 17.04 2.28
C ASN A 142 11.30 15.57 2.22
N GLN A 143 10.82 14.75 3.16
CA GLN A 143 11.03 13.30 3.18
C GLN A 143 9.98 12.53 2.35
N ALA A 144 8.92 13.22 1.94
CA ALA A 144 7.84 12.60 1.18
C ALA A 144 8.27 12.26 -0.24
N ARG A 145 7.86 11.09 -0.71
CA ARG A 145 8.01 10.64 -2.09
C ARG A 145 6.65 10.66 -2.78
N PRO A 146 6.57 10.84 -4.11
CA PRO A 146 5.30 10.74 -4.82
C PRO A 146 4.56 9.44 -4.46
N GLY A 147 3.27 9.55 -4.14
CA GLY A 147 2.43 8.44 -3.67
C GLY A 147 2.46 8.21 -2.15
N ASP A 148 3.21 9.00 -1.38
CA ASP A 148 3.04 9.03 0.08
C ASP A 148 1.76 9.80 0.45
N LEU A 149 1.22 9.51 1.61
CA LEU A 149 -0.05 10.04 2.10
C LEU A 149 0.23 11.13 3.14
N ILE A 150 -0.44 12.26 3.01
CA ILE A 150 -0.45 13.33 4.00
C ILE A 150 -1.71 13.13 4.83
N PHE A 151 -1.56 12.98 6.16
CA PHE A 151 -2.70 12.69 7.04
C PHE A 151 -2.94 13.81 8.04
N PHE A 152 -4.20 14.22 8.10
CA PHE A 152 -4.73 15.17 9.08
C PHE A 152 -5.79 14.48 9.94
N ASP A 153 -5.78 14.81 11.24
CA ASP A 153 -6.79 14.37 12.21
C ASP A 153 -7.27 15.58 13.00
N GLN A 154 -8.55 15.88 12.87
CA GLN A 154 -9.21 16.98 13.57
C GLN A 154 -10.22 16.45 14.61
N GLY A 155 -10.00 15.24 15.11
CA GLY A 155 -10.91 14.54 16.01
C GLY A 155 -11.96 13.74 15.24
N ASP A 156 -13.11 14.34 15.00
CA ASP A 156 -14.21 13.64 14.29
C ASP A 156 -14.00 13.61 12.75
N ASP A 157 -13.11 14.43 12.23
CA ASP A 157 -12.83 14.55 10.80
C ASP A 157 -11.38 14.18 10.49
N GLN A 158 -11.19 13.04 9.83
CA GLN A 158 -9.88 12.56 9.34
C GLN A 158 -9.79 12.73 7.85
N HIS A 159 -8.67 13.26 7.39
CA HIS A 159 -8.46 13.49 5.98
C HIS A 159 -7.13 12.97 5.46
N LEU A 160 -7.18 12.36 4.27
CA LEU A 160 -6.03 11.88 3.53
C LEU A 160 -5.86 12.67 2.24
N MET A 161 -4.62 13.06 1.97
CA MET A 161 -4.23 13.65 0.70
C MET A 161 -3.05 12.86 0.13
N ILE A 162 -2.95 12.77 -1.20
CA ILE A 162 -1.86 12.08 -1.89
C ILE A 162 -0.81 13.10 -2.31
N TRP A 163 0.43 12.90 -1.88
CA TRP A 163 1.57 13.68 -2.32
C TRP A 163 1.99 13.26 -3.74
N MET A 164 2.01 14.20 -4.68
CA MET A 164 2.33 13.94 -6.08
C MET A 164 3.75 14.40 -6.49
N GLY A 165 4.54 14.90 -5.53
CA GLY A 165 5.88 15.45 -5.75
C GLY A 165 5.94 16.97 -5.80
N ARG A 166 4.91 17.64 -6.31
CA ARG A 166 4.78 19.10 -6.33
C ARG A 166 3.40 19.56 -5.91
N ASN A 167 2.41 18.81 -6.33
CA ASN A 167 1.01 19.04 -6.01
C ASN A 167 0.52 17.96 -5.05
N ILE A 168 -0.59 18.26 -4.45
CA ILE A 168 -1.34 17.35 -3.59
C ILE A 168 -2.67 17.11 -4.28
N VAL A 169 -3.12 15.86 -4.33
CA VAL A 169 -4.42 15.46 -4.86
C VAL A 169 -5.23 14.81 -3.75
N TYR A 170 -6.51 15.16 -3.67
CA TYR A 170 -7.42 14.63 -2.65
C TYR A 170 -8.87 14.67 -3.11
N HIS A 171 -9.73 13.97 -2.39
CA HIS A 171 -11.19 14.05 -2.53
C HIS A 171 -11.77 14.67 -1.27
N THR A 172 -12.70 15.61 -1.40
CA THR A 172 -13.26 16.38 -0.27
C THR A 172 -14.13 15.56 0.68
N GLY A 173 -14.46 14.32 0.35
CA GLY A 173 -15.39 13.47 1.11
C GLY A 173 -16.84 13.64 0.69
N SER A 174 -17.15 14.64 -0.10
CA SER A 174 -18.51 14.91 -0.62
C SER A 174 -18.48 15.18 -2.12
N SER A 175 -19.58 14.89 -2.80
CA SER A 175 -19.79 15.21 -4.20
C SER A 175 -21.23 15.67 -4.42
N THR A 176 -21.44 16.49 -5.44
CA THR A 176 -22.75 16.96 -5.91
C THR A 176 -22.87 16.73 -7.41
N PRO A 177 -24.02 16.91 -8.03
CA PRO A 177 -24.15 16.79 -9.50
C PRO A 177 -23.22 17.73 -10.28
N THR A 178 -22.78 18.84 -9.68
CA THR A 178 -21.92 19.86 -10.28
C THR A 178 -20.49 19.85 -9.74
N ASP A 179 -20.20 19.03 -8.72
CA ASP A 179 -18.90 18.94 -8.07
C ASP A 179 -18.55 17.49 -7.72
N ASN A 180 -17.56 16.95 -8.39
CA ASN A 180 -17.15 15.56 -8.21
C ASN A 180 -16.25 15.32 -6.99
N GLY A 181 -15.99 16.33 -6.17
CA GLY A 181 -15.18 16.24 -4.95
C GLY A 181 -13.65 16.17 -5.17
N MET A 182 -13.17 15.98 -6.38
CA MET A 182 -11.74 15.91 -6.65
C MET A 182 -11.08 17.29 -6.64
N ARG A 183 -9.93 17.38 -5.99
CA ARG A 183 -9.16 18.63 -5.86
C ARG A 183 -7.68 18.39 -6.09
N SER A 184 -7.00 19.43 -6.56
CA SER A 184 -5.55 19.54 -6.54
C SER A 184 -5.13 20.91 -6.03
N VAL A 185 -4.07 20.91 -5.24
CA VAL A 185 -3.45 22.15 -4.74
C VAL A 185 -1.93 21.99 -4.77
N SER A 186 -1.20 23.04 -5.14
CA SER A 186 0.25 23.04 -4.95
C SER A 186 0.59 23.20 -3.46
N LEU A 187 1.74 22.69 -3.03
CA LEU A 187 2.19 22.90 -1.65
C LEU A 187 2.28 24.40 -1.33
N GLN A 188 2.81 25.20 -2.27
CA GLN A 188 2.91 26.64 -2.10
C GLN A 188 1.54 27.30 -1.86
N GLN A 189 0.52 26.92 -2.62
CA GLN A 189 -0.85 27.43 -2.41
C GLN A 189 -1.43 26.95 -1.08
N LEU A 190 -1.24 25.67 -0.73
CA LEU A 190 -1.74 25.10 0.53
C LEU A 190 -1.16 25.84 1.75
N MET A 191 0.13 26.19 1.71
CA MET A 191 0.80 26.94 2.78
C MET A 191 0.27 28.38 2.95
N THR A 192 -0.52 28.91 2.01
CA THR A 192 -1.14 30.23 2.09
C THR A 192 -2.62 30.21 2.44
N TRP A 193 -3.18 29.04 2.73
CA TRP A 193 -4.59 28.93 3.06
C TRP A 193 -4.90 29.63 4.40
N LYS A 194 -6.03 30.31 4.43
CA LYS A 194 -6.54 30.96 5.65
C LYS A 194 -6.94 29.93 6.71
N ASP A 195 -7.45 28.78 6.27
CA ASP A 195 -7.75 27.65 7.15
C ASP A 195 -6.45 26.85 7.41
N THR A 196 -5.77 27.24 8.48
CA THR A 196 -4.48 26.67 8.86
C THR A 196 -4.56 25.21 9.32
N ARG A 197 -5.77 24.68 9.57
CA ARG A 197 -5.98 23.27 9.97
C ARG A 197 -5.44 22.28 8.93
N TRP A 198 -5.37 22.70 7.66
CA TRP A 198 -4.90 21.88 6.53
C TRP A 198 -3.45 22.13 6.11
N ILE A 199 -2.74 22.99 6.83
CA ILE A 199 -1.33 23.26 6.51
C ILE A 199 -0.47 22.11 7.02
N PRO A 200 0.31 21.42 6.14
CA PRO A 200 1.15 20.31 6.53
C PRO A 200 2.49 20.79 7.13
N ASP A 201 2.40 21.49 8.24
CA ASP A 201 3.52 22.02 9.02
C ASP A 201 3.60 21.32 10.37
N ALA A 202 4.83 21.07 10.86
CA ALA A 202 5.05 20.36 12.11
C ALA A 202 4.46 21.09 13.33
N SER A 203 4.23 22.41 13.28
CA SER A 203 3.55 23.19 14.31
C SER A 203 2.04 23.04 14.31
N ASN A 204 1.43 22.57 13.19
CA ASN A 204 0.01 22.34 13.12
C ASN A 204 -0.37 21.03 13.85
N PRO A 205 -1.13 21.07 14.97
CA PRO A 205 -1.50 19.88 15.73
C PRO A 205 -2.37 18.90 14.91
N ASN A 206 -3.12 19.38 13.93
CA ASN A 206 -3.97 18.55 13.09
C ASN A 206 -3.18 17.77 12.01
N PHE A 207 -2.00 18.25 11.64
CA PHE A 207 -1.12 17.52 10.73
C PHE A 207 -0.40 16.41 11.49
N ILE A 208 -0.83 15.19 11.32
CA ILE A 208 -0.25 14.03 12.01
C ILE A 208 1.06 13.61 11.36
N GLY A 209 1.15 13.67 10.02
CA GLY A 209 2.40 13.39 9.32
C GLY A 209 2.21 12.86 7.90
N VAL A 210 3.34 12.48 7.35
CA VAL A 210 3.47 11.80 6.05
C VAL A 210 3.57 10.30 6.31
N TYR A 211 2.80 9.53 5.56
CA TYR A 211 2.71 8.09 5.70
C TYR A 211 2.95 7.38 4.38
N ARG A 212 3.50 6.19 4.46
CA ARG A 212 3.80 5.32 3.32
C ARG A 212 3.08 3.99 3.48
N LEU A 213 2.40 3.53 2.44
CA LEU A 213 1.78 2.20 2.44
C LEU A 213 2.83 1.15 2.81
N HIS A 214 2.53 0.30 3.78
CA HIS A 214 3.53 -0.54 4.42
C HIS A 214 4.11 -1.64 3.52
N PHE A 215 3.43 -2.00 2.43
CA PHE A 215 3.94 -2.95 1.46
C PHE A 215 4.98 -2.34 0.50
N LEU A 216 5.21 -1.03 0.55
CA LEU A 216 6.25 -0.36 -0.23
C LEU A 216 7.60 -0.44 0.48
N SER A 217 8.68 -0.61 -0.30
CA SER A 217 10.05 -0.52 0.22
C SER A 217 10.32 0.86 0.85
N ARG A 218 11.18 0.88 1.85
CA ARG A 218 11.61 2.09 2.57
C ARG A 218 12.49 3.00 1.73
#